data_1ec8030f54755e43de29393b85ac51fb
#
_entry.id   1ec8030f54755e43de29393b85ac51fb
#
_cell.length_a   1.000
_cell.length_b   1.000
_cell.length_c   1.000
_cell.angle_alpha   90.00
_cell.angle_beta   90.00
_cell.angle_gamma   90.00
#
_symmetry.space_group_name_H-M   'P 1'
#
loop_
_entity.id
_entity.type
_entity.pdbx_description
1 polymer ?
#
loop_
_entity_poly.entity_id
_entity_poly.type
_entity_poly.pdbx_seq_one_letter_code
_entity_poly.pdbx_strand_id
1 'polypeptide(L)'
;MPPAVRFVFVIHDHQPIGNFDGVFEQAWKDAYQPLLDLLERHPGIRVAIHTSGPLAEWLDAHHPEYLDQLARLADERQIEIVGGAFYEPVLAMLPPRDRVSQIRRYTSYLERRLKTRVSGMWLAERVWDPGMAADLARAGVEWTILDDTHFKAAGLAENQLDRHWLTEGDGATLAVFPVSERLRYVIPFGTPEEAIDHLRSLAARRHGSLAVFGDDGEKFGVWPDTHRTCFEEGWLERLFTLLEASADWVEMCLPSEVVRQVPPAGTVWLPECSYREMTEWVLPPEAQEACVRARVGATADPRLAAVAPFIRGGSWRNFRLRYPEANEMYARAMAVSERLEGMRGAGDADPDMLERATTALHRGQCNCAYWHGAFGGIYLPHLRNAVYGQLIEADTLLDRARPNAERTGIEATVRDWDFDGRTEIRVSNGPFDAWFAPARGGILYELDLRAQRHNLLATLDRRPEAYHAEVLAGPGVARSIIDASQPAKFKEEGLDRFVRHDPSRRKMLVDHFWDVEVDPAAVADGTAWERGDFATGAYEAAVRQSDSRVEVVHSFPTRRSSDHRKSVV
;
A
#
# COMPACT_ATOMS: atom_id res chain seq x y z
N MET A 1 -1.37 41.15 -11.90
CA MET A 1 -0.94 40.86 -10.52
C MET A 1 -0.90 39.35 -10.40
N PRO A 2 -0.04 38.73 -9.57
CA PRO A 2 -0.11 37.30 -9.37
C PRO A 2 -1.49 36.93 -8.79
N PRO A 3 -2.01 35.69 -9.03
CA PRO A 3 -3.29 35.27 -8.49
C PRO A 3 -3.27 35.29 -6.97
N ALA A 4 -4.45 35.43 -6.34
CA ALA A 4 -4.53 35.43 -4.89
C ALA A 4 -4.24 34.03 -4.31
N VAL A 5 -4.71 32.99 -5.02
CA VAL A 5 -4.44 31.56 -4.69
C VAL A 5 -4.12 30.80 -5.96
N ARG A 6 -3.13 29.90 -5.87
CA ARG A 6 -2.90 28.82 -6.85
C ARG A 6 -3.50 27.54 -6.31
N PHE A 7 -4.24 26.82 -7.14
CA PHE A 7 -4.86 25.57 -6.75
C PHE A 7 -4.33 24.43 -7.63
N VAL A 8 -3.68 23.45 -6.99
CA VAL A 8 -3.21 22.20 -7.58
C VAL A 8 -4.17 21.09 -7.19
N PHE A 9 -4.73 20.41 -8.18
CA PHE A 9 -5.71 19.33 -8.01
C PHE A 9 -5.11 18.04 -8.56
N VAL A 10 -4.77 17.08 -7.69
CA VAL A 10 -4.15 15.81 -8.05
C VAL A 10 -5.11 14.67 -7.75
N ILE A 11 -5.29 13.78 -8.70
CA ILE A 11 -6.17 12.61 -8.62
C ILE A 11 -5.33 11.35 -8.78
N HIS A 12 -5.67 10.33 -8.02
CA HIS A 12 -5.02 9.03 -8.03
C HIS A 12 -6.03 7.93 -8.30
N ASP A 13 -5.91 7.28 -9.47
CA ASP A 13 -6.73 6.15 -9.88
C ASP A 13 -5.95 4.86 -9.71
N HIS A 14 -6.48 3.93 -8.91
CA HIS A 14 -5.78 2.70 -8.59
C HIS A 14 -6.68 1.48 -8.55
N GLN A 15 -6.24 0.41 -9.22
CA GLN A 15 -6.75 -0.95 -9.02
C GLN A 15 -5.57 -1.92 -8.85
N PRO A 16 -5.59 -2.79 -7.82
CA PRO A 16 -4.46 -3.63 -7.49
C PRO A 16 -4.34 -4.88 -8.38
N ILE A 17 -3.14 -5.44 -8.45
CA ILE A 17 -2.90 -6.77 -9.00
C ILE A 17 -3.77 -7.81 -8.28
N GLY A 18 -4.49 -8.62 -9.03
CA GLY A 18 -5.36 -9.69 -8.53
C GLY A 18 -6.79 -9.27 -8.22
N ASN A 19 -7.15 -8.01 -8.44
CA ASN A 19 -8.55 -7.62 -8.42
C ASN A 19 -9.30 -8.17 -9.63
N PHE A 20 -10.62 -8.21 -9.57
CA PHE A 20 -11.48 -8.80 -10.61
C PHE A 20 -11.77 -7.80 -11.72
N ASP A 21 -11.79 -8.24 -12.99
CA ASP A 21 -12.09 -7.40 -14.15
C ASP A 21 -13.40 -6.62 -13.98
N GLY A 22 -14.43 -7.23 -13.39
CA GLY A 22 -15.69 -6.54 -13.12
C GLY A 22 -15.58 -5.36 -12.14
N VAL A 23 -14.57 -5.35 -11.27
CA VAL A 23 -14.31 -4.21 -10.37
C VAL A 23 -13.61 -3.09 -11.12
N PHE A 24 -12.64 -3.41 -11.98
CA PHE A 24 -12.01 -2.44 -12.89
C PHE A 24 -13.05 -1.77 -13.79
N GLU A 25 -13.89 -2.57 -14.42
CA GLU A 25 -14.95 -2.10 -15.32
C GLU A 25 -15.96 -1.19 -14.59
N GLN A 26 -16.35 -1.57 -13.36
CA GLN A 26 -17.28 -0.76 -12.58
C GLN A 26 -16.63 0.57 -12.14
N ALA A 27 -15.37 0.54 -11.71
CA ALA A 27 -14.64 1.76 -11.32
C ALA A 27 -14.44 2.70 -12.52
N TRP A 28 -14.13 2.15 -13.71
CA TRP A 28 -14.05 2.93 -14.92
C TRP A 28 -15.38 3.63 -15.26
N LYS A 29 -16.50 2.90 -15.21
CA LYS A 29 -17.86 3.43 -15.50
C LYS A 29 -18.32 4.45 -14.48
N ASP A 30 -18.07 4.19 -13.20
CA ASP A 30 -18.66 4.98 -12.12
C ASP A 30 -17.81 6.19 -11.72
N ALA A 31 -16.50 6.17 -11.96
CA ALA A 31 -15.60 7.23 -11.51
C ALA A 31 -14.71 7.79 -12.63
N TYR A 32 -13.89 6.95 -13.30
CA TYR A 32 -12.80 7.46 -14.11
C TYR A 32 -13.30 8.10 -15.40
N GLN A 33 -14.14 7.42 -16.18
CA GLN A 33 -14.67 7.96 -17.42
C GLN A 33 -15.57 9.19 -17.20
N PRO A 34 -16.53 9.18 -16.26
CA PRO A 34 -17.35 10.36 -15.99
C PRO A 34 -16.55 11.59 -15.58
N LEU A 35 -15.43 11.40 -14.88
CA LEU A 35 -14.53 12.50 -14.51
C LEU A 35 -13.84 13.13 -15.73
N LEU A 36 -13.32 12.31 -16.66
CA LEU A 36 -12.71 12.83 -17.89
C LEU A 36 -13.74 13.54 -18.76
N ASP A 37 -14.95 13.01 -18.89
CA ASP A 37 -16.03 13.63 -19.65
C ASP A 37 -16.46 14.97 -19.03
N LEU A 38 -16.39 15.07 -17.71
CA LEU A 38 -16.66 16.32 -17.00
C LEU A 38 -15.55 17.35 -17.25
N LEU A 39 -14.27 16.92 -17.21
CA LEU A 39 -13.13 17.81 -17.48
C LEU A 39 -13.19 18.41 -18.89
N GLU A 40 -13.62 17.64 -19.90
CA GLU A 40 -13.80 18.17 -21.26
C GLU A 40 -14.83 19.29 -21.34
N ARG A 41 -15.87 19.25 -20.49
CA ARG A 41 -16.87 20.32 -20.42
C ARG A 41 -16.40 21.57 -19.68
N HIS A 42 -15.32 21.43 -18.89
CA HIS A 42 -14.76 22.50 -18.05
C HIS A 42 -13.29 22.77 -18.42
N PRO A 43 -12.99 23.39 -19.57
CA PRO A 43 -11.61 23.61 -20.03
C PRO A 43 -10.79 24.56 -19.12
N GLY A 44 -11.46 25.33 -18.26
CA GLY A 44 -10.81 26.12 -17.21
C GLY A 44 -10.28 25.33 -16.02
N ILE A 45 -10.71 24.07 -15.87
CA ILE A 45 -10.28 23.20 -14.80
C ILE A 45 -9.06 22.40 -15.26
N ARG A 46 -7.97 22.51 -14.49
CA ARG A 46 -6.71 21.83 -14.77
C ARG A 46 -6.35 20.90 -13.63
N VAL A 47 -6.02 19.64 -13.94
CA VAL A 47 -5.76 18.60 -12.95
C VAL A 47 -4.50 17.80 -13.28
N ALA A 48 -3.91 17.18 -12.26
CA ALA A 48 -2.87 16.20 -12.46
C ALA A 48 -3.45 14.80 -12.15
N ILE A 49 -3.24 13.83 -13.03
CA ILE A 49 -3.83 12.49 -12.90
C ILE A 49 -2.73 11.44 -12.87
N HIS A 50 -2.74 10.65 -11.81
CA HIS A 50 -2.00 9.40 -11.71
C HIS A 50 -2.95 8.23 -11.94
N THR A 51 -2.66 7.39 -12.93
CA THR A 51 -3.30 6.09 -13.13
C THR A 51 -2.28 5.02 -12.77
N SER A 52 -2.55 4.12 -11.83
CA SER A 52 -1.58 3.07 -11.47
C SER A 52 -1.30 2.11 -12.62
N GLY A 53 -0.11 1.51 -12.65
CA GLY A 53 0.29 0.64 -13.76
C GLY A 53 -0.64 -0.55 -14.02
N PRO A 54 -1.13 -1.28 -12.98
CA PRO A 54 -2.11 -2.34 -13.19
C PRO A 54 -3.39 -1.85 -13.86
N LEU A 55 -3.89 -0.67 -13.44
CA LEU A 55 -5.06 -0.05 -14.05
C LEU A 55 -4.76 0.42 -15.48
N ALA A 56 -3.60 1.02 -15.72
CA ALA A 56 -3.18 1.46 -17.05
C ALA A 56 -3.02 0.31 -18.04
N GLU A 57 -2.44 -0.83 -17.61
CA GLU A 57 -2.36 -2.06 -18.42
C GLU A 57 -3.76 -2.59 -18.76
N TRP A 58 -4.67 -2.57 -17.78
CA TRP A 58 -6.06 -3.03 -17.99
C TRP A 58 -6.83 -2.09 -18.93
N LEU A 59 -6.72 -0.78 -18.74
CA LEU A 59 -7.35 0.23 -19.60
C LEU A 59 -6.82 0.14 -21.05
N ASP A 60 -5.51 -0.06 -21.25
CA ASP A 60 -4.93 -0.18 -22.58
C ASP A 60 -5.45 -1.43 -23.32
N ALA A 61 -5.80 -2.47 -22.58
CA ALA A 61 -6.35 -3.71 -23.14
C ALA A 61 -7.87 -3.65 -23.39
N HIS A 62 -8.65 -2.93 -22.57
CA HIS A 62 -10.13 -2.97 -22.59
C HIS A 62 -10.78 -1.65 -23.04
N HIS A 63 -10.16 -0.51 -22.70
CA HIS A 63 -10.64 0.85 -22.98
C HIS A 63 -9.51 1.76 -23.45
N PRO A 64 -8.81 1.41 -24.57
CA PRO A 64 -7.68 2.21 -25.06
C PRO A 64 -8.07 3.66 -25.38
N GLU A 65 -9.35 3.92 -25.73
CA GLU A 65 -9.91 5.26 -25.95
C GLU A 65 -9.81 6.16 -24.73
N TYR A 66 -9.87 5.61 -23.51
CA TYR A 66 -9.67 6.36 -22.27
C TYR A 66 -8.24 6.93 -22.19
N LEU A 67 -7.24 6.11 -22.51
CA LEU A 67 -5.85 6.56 -22.54
C LEU A 67 -5.58 7.53 -23.70
N ASP A 68 -6.29 7.40 -24.82
CA ASP A 68 -6.21 8.35 -25.93
C ASP A 68 -6.82 9.71 -25.53
N GLN A 69 -7.91 9.71 -24.75
CA GLN A 69 -8.52 10.91 -24.19
C GLN A 69 -7.57 11.59 -23.19
N LEU A 70 -6.93 10.83 -22.28
CA LEU A 70 -5.89 11.36 -21.40
C LEU A 70 -4.73 12.00 -22.16
N ALA A 71 -4.24 11.34 -23.23
CA ALA A 71 -3.17 11.87 -24.06
C ALA A 71 -3.54 13.19 -24.72
N ARG A 72 -4.77 13.31 -25.24
CA ARG A 72 -5.28 14.53 -25.87
C ARG A 72 -5.39 15.67 -24.84
N LEU A 73 -5.99 15.42 -23.69
CA LEU A 73 -6.12 16.45 -22.63
C LEU A 73 -4.76 16.87 -22.05
N ALA A 74 -3.77 15.97 -22.08
CA ALA A 74 -2.39 16.31 -21.70
C ALA A 74 -1.69 17.18 -22.75
N ASP A 75 -1.90 16.93 -24.06
CA ASP A 75 -1.39 17.78 -25.14
C ASP A 75 -2.02 19.19 -25.09
N GLU A 76 -3.29 19.29 -24.76
CA GLU A 76 -4.03 20.53 -24.54
C GLU A 76 -3.62 21.25 -23.24
N ARG A 77 -2.77 20.64 -22.41
CA ARG A 77 -2.30 21.15 -21.11
C ARG A 77 -3.43 21.34 -20.08
N GLN A 78 -4.53 20.66 -20.25
CA GLN A 78 -5.57 20.57 -19.24
C GLN A 78 -5.21 19.55 -18.16
N ILE A 79 -4.50 18.49 -18.55
CA ILE A 79 -4.06 17.44 -17.63
C ILE A 79 -2.52 17.39 -17.59
N GLU A 80 -1.95 17.16 -16.40
CA GLU A 80 -0.57 16.69 -16.22
C GLU A 80 -0.61 15.22 -15.84
N ILE A 81 0.11 14.39 -16.59
CA ILE A 81 0.25 12.96 -16.27
C ILE A 81 1.25 12.79 -15.14
N VAL A 82 0.81 12.18 -14.07
CA VAL A 82 1.62 11.88 -12.89
C VAL A 82 2.11 10.44 -12.97
N GLY A 83 3.41 10.24 -12.85
CA GLY A 83 4.02 8.92 -12.76
C GLY A 83 3.88 8.28 -11.39
N GLY A 84 4.55 7.17 -11.22
CA GLY A 84 4.55 6.38 -9.99
C GLY A 84 5.56 5.24 -10.08
N ALA A 85 5.52 4.31 -9.16
CA ALA A 85 6.12 2.99 -9.36
C ALA A 85 5.11 2.09 -10.08
N PHE A 86 5.56 1.28 -11.04
CA PHE A 86 4.68 0.63 -12.02
C PHE A 86 3.50 -0.12 -11.38
N TYR A 87 3.78 -0.96 -10.39
CA TYR A 87 2.76 -1.79 -9.75
C TYR A 87 2.38 -1.31 -8.35
N GLU A 88 2.53 0.01 -8.13
CA GLU A 88 2.07 0.69 -6.90
C GLU A 88 2.60 0.04 -5.59
N PRO A 89 3.89 -0.27 -5.47
CA PRO A 89 4.43 -0.76 -4.21
C PRO A 89 4.54 0.36 -3.18
N VAL A 90 4.48 0.02 -1.89
CA VAL A 90 5.00 0.91 -0.85
C VAL A 90 6.53 0.95 -0.99
N LEU A 91 7.06 2.04 -1.52
CA LEU A 91 8.49 2.16 -1.86
C LEU A 91 9.40 1.97 -0.64
N ALA A 92 8.94 2.34 0.56
CA ALA A 92 9.68 2.12 1.80
C ALA A 92 10.01 0.64 2.07
N MET A 93 9.26 -0.31 1.48
CA MET A 93 9.56 -1.74 1.57
C MET A 93 10.67 -2.20 0.63
N LEU A 94 10.89 -1.50 -0.47
CA LEU A 94 11.72 -2.00 -1.55
C LEU A 94 13.18 -1.59 -1.39
N PRO A 95 14.13 -2.40 -1.90
CA PRO A 95 15.51 -1.96 -2.06
C PRO A 95 15.60 -0.87 -3.15
N PRO A 96 16.62 0.02 -3.10
CA PRO A 96 16.78 1.10 -4.07
C PRO A 96 16.72 0.67 -5.53
N ARG A 97 17.29 -0.50 -5.86
CA ARG A 97 17.29 -1.05 -7.24
C ARG A 97 15.87 -1.27 -7.76
N ASP A 98 14.97 -1.84 -6.95
CA ASP A 98 13.60 -2.13 -7.34
C ASP A 98 12.77 -0.84 -7.42
N ARG A 99 12.97 0.10 -6.47
CA ARG A 99 12.34 1.43 -6.50
C ARG A 99 12.60 2.13 -7.82
N VAL A 100 13.88 2.31 -8.15
CA VAL A 100 14.33 3.02 -9.36
C VAL A 100 13.87 2.28 -10.63
N SER A 101 13.94 0.95 -10.61
CA SER A 101 13.49 0.13 -11.74
C SER A 101 11.99 0.32 -12.02
N GLN A 102 11.13 0.19 -11.00
CA GLN A 102 9.68 0.35 -11.17
C GLN A 102 9.30 1.75 -11.65
N ILE A 103 9.91 2.80 -11.08
CA ILE A 103 9.64 4.19 -11.46
C ILE A 103 10.02 4.43 -12.92
N ARG A 104 11.24 4.08 -13.32
CA ARG A 104 11.72 4.28 -14.70
C ARG A 104 10.91 3.51 -15.72
N ARG A 105 10.53 2.27 -15.42
CA ARG A 105 9.71 1.45 -16.31
C ARG A 105 8.33 2.07 -16.52
N TYR A 106 7.72 2.59 -15.45
CA TYR A 106 6.41 3.20 -15.55
C TYR A 106 6.46 4.55 -16.27
N THR A 107 7.42 5.41 -15.94
CA THR A 107 7.66 6.65 -16.67
C THR A 107 7.81 6.38 -18.17
N SER A 108 8.67 5.40 -18.54
CA SER A 108 8.87 5.05 -19.94
C SER A 108 7.62 4.49 -20.62
N TYR A 109 6.78 3.75 -19.91
CA TYR A 109 5.50 3.26 -20.41
C TYR A 109 4.54 4.43 -20.72
N LEU A 110 4.33 5.31 -19.73
CA LEU A 110 3.44 6.47 -19.85
C LEU A 110 3.89 7.42 -20.96
N GLU A 111 5.17 7.76 -21.03
CA GLU A 111 5.71 8.67 -22.05
C GLU A 111 5.55 8.10 -23.47
N ARG A 112 5.72 6.79 -23.64
CA ARG A 112 5.49 6.14 -24.95
C ARG A 112 4.01 6.08 -25.31
N ARG A 113 3.14 5.74 -24.33
CA ARG A 113 1.70 5.53 -24.57
C ARG A 113 0.95 6.85 -24.75
N LEU A 114 1.26 7.86 -23.92
CA LEU A 114 0.53 9.13 -23.85
C LEU A 114 1.24 10.29 -24.57
N LYS A 115 2.44 10.06 -25.10
CA LYS A 115 3.24 11.07 -25.85
C LYS A 115 3.50 12.36 -25.08
N THR A 116 3.56 12.29 -23.77
CA THR A 116 3.80 13.43 -22.87
C THR A 116 4.93 13.15 -21.91
N ARG A 117 5.59 14.20 -21.44
CA ARG A 117 6.64 14.09 -20.41
C ARG A 117 6.01 13.84 -19.05
N VAL A 118 6.61 12.92 -18.29
CA VAL A 118 6.24 12.60 -16.91
C VAL A 118 7.37 13.04 -15.98
N SER A 119 7.11 14.00 -15.10
CA SER A 119 8.11 14.53 -14.15
C SER A 119 7.68 14.43 -12.69
N GLY A 120 6.41 14.25 -12.42
CA GLY A 120 5.86 14.09 -11.09
C GLY A 120 5.58 12.63 -10.74
N MET A 121 5.41 12.38 -9.46
CA MET A 121 5.14 11.04 -8.96
C MET A 121 4.07 11.06 -7.87
N TRP A 122 3.11 10.13 -7.97
CA TRP A 122 2.29 9.70 -6.85
C TRP A 122 3.07 8.68 -6.02
N LEU A 123 3.17 8.90 -4.72
CA LEU A 123 3.79 7.98 -3.80
C LEU A 123 2.71 7.10 -3.15
N ALA A 124 2.78 5.80 -3.39
CA ALA A 124 1.80 4.83 -2.87
C ALA A 124 1.55 5.04 -1.37
N GLU A 125 0.27 5.21 -0.99
CA GLU A 125 -0.18 5.48 0.37
C GLU A 125 0.54 6.67 1.02
N ARG A 126 1.18 7.53 0.22
CA ARG A 126 2.01 8.65 0.68
C ARG A 126 3.00 8.27 1.79
N VAL A 127 3.43 6.99 1.79
CA VAL A 127 4.42 6.47 2.73
C VAL A 127 5.79 7.01 2.36
N TRP A 128 6.28 7.92 3.18
CA TRP A 128 7.58 8.57 3.03
C TRP A 128 8.62 7.95 3.95
N ASP A 129 9.82 7.77 3.40
CA ASP A 129 11.04 7.45 4.14
C ASP A 129 12.13 8.44 3.71
N PRO A 130 12.84 9.08 4.63
CA PRO A 130 13.86 10.10 4.30
C PRO A 130 14.92 9.63 3.30
N GLY A 131 15.27 8.34 3.32
CA GLY A 131 16.24 7.75 2.39
C GLY A 131 15.78 7.65 0.95
N MET A 132 14.49 7.91 0.65
CA MET A 132 13.96 7.77 -0.71
C MET A 132 14.22 8.99 -1.59
N ALA A 133 14.45 10.18 -1.04
CA ALA A 133 14.60 11.41 -1.83
C ALA A 133 15.63 11.26 -2.95
N ALA A 134 16.80 10.70 -2.62
CA ALA A 134 17.86 10.45 -3.59
C ALA A 134 17.46 9.43 -4.67
N ASP A 135 16.74 8.36 -4.31
CA ASP A 135 16.31 7.32 -5.26
C ASP A 135 15.27 7.87 -6.24
N LEU A 136 14.32 8.68 -5.75
CA LEU A 136 13.31 9.34 -6.57
C LEU A 136 13.96 10.31 -7.57
N ALA A 137 14.86 11.17 -7.11
CA ALA A 137 15.60 12.09 -7.97
C ALA A 137 16.46 11.35 -9.01
N ARG A 138 17.16 10.27 -8.62
CA ARG A 138 17.92 9.40 -9.56
C ARG A 138 17.02 8.71 -10.58
N ALA A 139 15.77 8.44 -10.22
CA ALA A 139 14.78 7.89 -11.15
C ALA A 139 14.22 8.93 -12.13
N GLY A 140 14.52 10.22 -11.94
CA GLY A 140 14.06 11.33 -12.80
C GLY A 140 12.81 12.04 -12.28
N VAL A 141 12.39 11.79 -11.04
CA VAL A 141 11.25 12.46 -10.41
C VAL A 141 11.67 13.86 -9.97
N GLU A 142 10.91 14.87 -10.37
CA GLU A 142 11.14 16.28 -10.02
C GLU A 142 10.28 16.74 -8.83
N TRP A 143 9.09 16.14 -8.66
CA TRP A 143 8.17 16.50 -7.59
C TRP A 143 7.28 15.33 -7.15
N THR A 144 6.81 15.40 -5.90
CA THR A 144 5.76 14.54 -5.35
C THR A 144 4.88 15.31 -4.38
N ILE A 145 3.71 14.74 -4.06
CA ILE A 145 2.81 15.28 -3.04
C ILE A 145 2.84 14.40 -1.80
N LEU A 146 2.74 15.01 -0.63
CA LEU A 146 2.69 14.34 0.68
C LEU A 146 1.67 15.04 1.56
N ASP A 147 1.04 14.30 2.47
CA ASP A 147 0.07 14.90 3.40
C ASP A 147 0.74 15.99 4.27
N ASP A 148 -0.03 16.98 4.66
CA ASP A 148 0.42 18.05 5.56
C ASP A 148 0.93 17.54 6.91
N THR A 149 0.48 16.34 7.31
CA THR A 149 0.96 15.60 8.49
C THR A 149 2.49 15.40 8.48
N HIS A 150 3.10 15.14 7.31
CA HIS A 150 4.55 15.01 7.17
C HIS A 150 5.28 16.29 7.53
N PHE A 151 4.76 17.42 7.05
CA PHE A 151 5.33 18.75 7.24
C PHE A 151 5.12 19.24 8.68
N LYS A 152 3.94 19.01 9.24
CA LYS A 152 3.64 19.30 10.64
C LYS A 152 4.54 18.50 11.59
N ALA A 153 4.79 17.22 11.27
CA ALA A 153 5.71 16.38 12.02
C ALA A 153 7.18 16.85 11.92
N ALA A 154 7.55 17.56 10.86
CA ALA A 154 8.83 18.23 10.72
C ALA A 154 8.88 19.61 11.43
N GLY A 155 7.80 20.03 12.08
CA GLY A 155 7.72 21.27 12.84
C GLY A 155 7.22 22.49 12.05
N LEU A 156 6.71 22.32 10.82
CA LEU A 156 6.13 23.42 10.07
C LEU A 156 4.77 23.79 10.64
N ALA A 157 4.53 25.09 10.79
CA ALA A 157 3.25 25.62 11.22
C ALA A 157 2.24 25.68 10.04
N GLU A 158 0.95 25.71 10.34
CA GLU A 158 -0.15 25.73 9.37
C GLU A 158 0.00 26.83 8.30
N ASN A 159 0.54 28.00 8.66
CA ASN A 159 0.76 29.13 7.75
C ASN A 159 2.01 28.96 6.86
N GLN A 160 2.70 27.84 6.95
CA GLN A 160 3.84 27.47 6.10
C GLN A 160 3.47 26.37 5.10
N LEU A 161 2.27 25.77 5.21
CA LEU A 161 1.79 24.68 4.35
C LEU A 161 1.15 25.17 3.04
N ASP A 162 1.06 26.47 2.85
CA ASP A 162 0.53 27.11 1.65
C ASP A 162 1.61 27.40 0.59
N ARG A 163 2.67 26.57 0.55
CA ARG A 163 3.81 26.64 -0.38
C ARG A 163 4.37 25.24 -0.61
N HIS A 164 5.08 25.06 -1.73
CA HIS A 164 5.89 23.85 -1.91
C HIS A 164 7.30 24.05 -1.32
N TRP A 165 7.95 22.93 -1.02
CA TRP A 165 9.25 22.87 -0.37
C TRP A 165 10.21 22.01 -1.18
N LEU A 166 11.52 22.10 -0.92
CA LEU A 166 12.48 21.14 -1.38
C LEU A 166 12.86 20.20 -0.23
N THR A 167 12.97 18.92 -0.54
CA THR A 167 13.67 17.95 0.32
C THR A 167 14.94 17.49 -0.38
N GLU A 168 15.93 17.04 0.37
CA GLU A 168 17.23 16.67 -0.15
C GLU A 168 17.66 15.32 0.40
N GLY A 169 18.34 14.51 -0.41
CA GLY A 169 19.05 13.30 -0.02
C GLY A 169 20.26 13.07 -0.92
N ASP A 170 21.42 12.78 -0.35
CA ASP A 170 22.67 12.53 -1.08
C ASP A 170 23.03 13.62 -2.12
N GLY A 171 22.72 14.88 -1.84
CA GLY A 171 22.94 16.01 -2.75
C GLY A 171 21.91 16.15 -3.88
N ALA A 172 20.92 15.28 -3.95
CA ALA A 172 19.82 15.38 -4.92
C ALA A 172 18.58 15.99 -4.27
N THR A 173 17.91 16.91 -4.98
CA THR A 173 16.73 17.63 -4.49
C THR A 173 15.46 17.15 -5.17
N LEU A 174 14.34 17.19 -4.41
CA LEU A 174 13.00 16.83 -4.85
C LEU A 174 12.02 17.90 -4.34
N ALA A 175 11.14 18.41 -5.20
CA ALA A 175 10.06 19.28 -4.75
C ALA A 175 8.95 18.45 -4.08
N VAL A 176 8.47 18.93 -2.93
CA VAL A 176 7.42 18.28 -2.15
C VAL A 176 6.29 19.27 -1.86
N PHE A 177 5.06 18.84 -2.14
CA PHE A 177 3.85 19.64 -1.99
C PHE A 177 3.04 19.15 -0.79
N PRO A 178 2.68 20.00 0.19
CA PRO A 178 1.79 19.62 1.27
C PRO A 178 0.34 19.55 0.79
N VAL A 179 -0.24 18.38 0.83
CA VAL A 179 -1.68 18.15 0.55
C VAL A 179 -2.49 18.63 1.75
N SER A 180 -3.53 19.42 1.48
CA SER A 180 -4.41 19.94 2.51
C SER A 180 -5.35 18.84 3.05
N GLU A 181 -5.18 18.44 4.30
CA GLU A 181 -6.11 17.52 4.98
C GLU A 181 -7.54 18.05 4.92
N ARG A 182 -7.76 19.36 5.09
CA ARG A 182 -9.09 19.96 5.01
C ARG A 182 -9.75 19.77 3.65
N LEU A 183 -9.03 19.98 2.55
CA LEU A 183 -9.58 19.77 1.20
C LEU A 183 -9.91 18.29 0.97
N ARG A 184 -9.09 17.36 1.48
CA ARG A 184 -9.34 15.92 1.38
C ARG A 184 -10.67 15.52 2.03
N TYR A 185 -11.06 16.14 3.14
CA TYR A 185 -12.32 15.84 3.82
C TYR A 185 -13.52 16.60 3.25
N VAL A 186 -13.30 17.81 2.72
CA VAL A 186 -14.38 18.60 2.11
C VAL A 186 -14.73 18.04 0.74
N ILE A 187 -13.76 17.64 -0.06
CA ILE A 187 -13.97 17.12 -1.42
C ILE A 187 -14.06 15.58 -1.40
N PRO A 188 -15.21 14.96 -1.75
CA PRO A 188 -16.51 15.54 -2.11
C PRO A 188 -17.54 15.51 -0.96
N PHE A 189 -17.14 15.36 0.31
CA PHE A 189 -18.04 15.07 1.43
C PHE A 189 -18.65 16.30 2.11
N GLY A 190 -18.04 17.48 1.95
CA GLY A 190 -18.63 18.77 2.31
C GLY A 190 -19.39 19.40 1.16
N THR A 191 -19.70 20.68 1.24
CA THR A 191 -20.28 21.42 0.13
C THR A 191 -19.18 21.98 -0.80
N PRO A 192 -19.42 22.16 -2.11
CA PRO A 192 -18.47 22.81 -3.00
C PRO A 192 -18.07 24.21 -2.51
N GLU A 193 -19.00 24.93 -1.90
CA GLU A 193 -18.78 26.26 -1.32
C GLU A 193 -17.76 26.25 -0.19
N GLU A 194 -17.75 25.21 0.65
CA GLU A 194 -16.75 25.08 1.72
C GLU A 194 -15.33 24.93 1.17
N ALA A 195 -15.16 24.29 0.01
CA ALA A 195 -13.86 24.22 -0.67
C ALA A 195 -13.43 25.61 -1.16
N ILE A 196 -14.35 26.36 -1.79
CA ILE A 196 -14.11 27.77 -2.22
C ILE A 196 -13.80 28.69 -1.04
N ASP A 197 -14.53 28.56 0.07
CA ASP A 197 -14.30 29.35 1.28
C ASP A 197 -12.94 29.03 1.93
N HIS A 198 -12.50 27.78 1.86
CA HIS A 198 -11.14 27.42 2.27
C HIS A 198 -10.09 28.12 1.39
N LEU A 199 -10.23 28.07 0.05
CA LEU A 199 -9.33 28.79 -0.86
C LEU A 199 -9.33 30.30 -0.57
N ARG A 200 -10.49 30.89 -0.31
CA ARG A 200 -10.62 32.31 0.06
C ARG A 200 -9.89 32.63 1.37
N SER A 201 -9.94 31.71 2.34
CA SER A 201 -9.21 31.88 3.60
C SER A 201 -7.69 31.88 3.41
N LEU A 202 -7.18 31.07 2.47
CA LEU A 202 -5.77 31.07 2.10
C LEU A 202 -5.36 32.37 1.39
N ALA A 203 -6.18 32.84 0.44
CA ALA A 203 -5.97 34.12 -0.26
C ALA A 203 -5.90 35.31 0.71
N ALA A 204 -6.76 35.31 1.73
CA ALA A 204 -6.80 36.36 2.75
C ALA A 204 -5.56 36.35 3.66
N ARG A 205 -4.98 35.18 3.91
CA ARG A 205 -3.76 35.06 4.72
C ARG A 205 -2.52 35.55 3.99
N ARG A 206 -2.37 35.20 2.73
CA ARG A 206 -1.22 35.56 1.90
C ARG A 206 -1.57 35.49 0.42
N HIS A 207 -1.25 36.55 -0.29
CA HIS A 207 -1.39 36.58 -1.74
C HIS A 207 -0.38 35.63 -2.40
N GLY A 208 -0.84 34.84 -3.35
CA GLY A 208 -0.03 33.84 -4.03
C GLY A 208 0.14 32.53 -3.22
N SER A 209 -0.73 32.29 -2.22
CA SER A 209 -0.80 31.02 -1.51
C SER A 209 -1.05 29.86 -2.46
N LEU A 210 -0.51 28.69 -2.12
CA LEU A 210 -0.71 27.43 -2.84
C LEU A 210 -1.63 26.52 -2.03
N ALA A 211 -2.73 26.08 -2.61
CA ALA A 211 -3.58 25.02 -2.11
C ALA A 211 -3.32 23.76 -2.91
N VAL A 212 -3.22 22.61 -2.24
CA VAL A 212 -3.03 21.32 -2.90
C VAL A 212 -4.10 20.35 -2.42
N PHE A 213 -4.91 19.87 -3.36
CA PHE A 213 -5.74 18.67 -3.17
C PHE A 213 -5.01 17.48 -3.77
N GLY A 214 -5.01 16.34 -3.08
CA GLY A 214 -4.47 15.09 -3.59
C GLY A 214 -5.16 13.93 -2.90
N ASP A 215 -5.94 13.14 -3.66
CA ASP A 215 -6.68 12.00 -3.12
C ASP A 215 -7.10 11.00 -4.21
N ASP A 216 -7.73 9.89 -3.78
CA ASP A 216 -8.19 8.80 -4.64
C ASP A 216 -9.31 9.27 -5.58
N GLY A 217 -9.22 8.91 -6.86
CA GLY A 217 -10.28 9.15 -7.85
C GLY A 217 -11.53 8.31 -7.60
N GLU A 218 -11.36 7.14 -6.97
CA GLU A 218 -12.45 6.28 -6.52
C GLU A 218 -13.43 6.98 -5.58
N LYS A 219 -12.98 8.02 -4.87
CA LYS A 219 -13.82 8.90 -4.06
C LYS A 219 -14.99 9.52 -4.82
N PHE A 220 -14.82 9.72 -6.13
CA PHE A 220 -15.81 10.43 -6.92
C PHE A 220 -16.93 9.53 -7.45
N GLY A 221 -16.78 8.19 -7.38
CA GLY A 221 -17.82 7.32 -7.92
C GLY A 221 -17.86 5.90 -7.37
N VAL A 222 -16.77 5.39 -6.80
CA VAL A 222 -16.69 3.99 -6.33
C VAL A 222 -17.04 3.86 -4.85
N TRP A 223 -16.80 4.91 -4.05
CA TRP A 223 -17.15 4.86 -2.63
C TRP A 223 -18.67 4.95 -2.43
N PRO A 224 -19.19 4.45 -1.29
CA PRO A 224 -20.64 4.39 -1.08
C PRO A 224 -21.34 5.73 -1.33
N ASP A 225 -22.38 5.70 -2.16
CA ASP A 225 -23.22 6.85 -2.56
C ASP A 225 -22.52 7.95 -3.38
N THR A 226 -21.21 7.85 -3.64
CA THR A 226 -20.44 8.97 -4.24
C THR A 226 -20.71 9.15 -5.73
N HIS A 227 -21.01 8.09 -6.49
CA HIS A 227 -21.43 8.25 -7.89
C HIS A 227 -22.66 9.15 -8.01
N ARG A 228 -23.68 8.86 -7.21
CA ARG A 228 -24.89 9.66 -7.17
C ARG A 228 -24.59 11.11 -6.79
N THR A 229 -23.87 11.33 -5.70
CA THR A 229 -23.56 12.69 -5.22
C THR A 229 -22.69 13.45 -6.20
N CYS A 230 -21.62 12.84 -6.71
CA CYS A 230 -20.65 13.54 -7.54
C CYS A 230 -21.15 13.83 -8.96
N PHE A 231 -21.87 12.88 -9.58
CA PHE A 231 -22.25 12.98 -10.98
C PHE A 231 -23.75 13.17 -11.19
N GLU A 232 -24.65 12.41 -10.52
CA GLU A 232 -26.09 12.55 -10.74
C GLU A 232 -26.66 13.81 -10.06
N GLU A 233 -26.24 14.10 -8.82
CA GLU A 233 -26.63 15.31 -8.08
C GLU A 233 -25.74 16.52 -8.43
N GLY A 234 -24.66 16.30 -9.22
CA GLY A 234 -23.85 17.37 -9.83
C GLY A 234 -22.90 18.09 -8.88
N TRP A 235 -22.42 17.44 -7.82
CA TRP A 235 -21.48 18.03 -6.86
C TRP A 235 -20.18 18.50 -7.54
N LEU A 236 -19.58 17.67 -8.41
CA LEU A 236 -18.36 18.01 -9.15
C LEU A 236 -18.59 19.10 -10.19
N GLU A 237 -19.70 19.03 -10.93
CA GLU A 237 -20.11 20.06 -11.88
C GLU A 237 -20.21 21.44 -11.19
N ARG A 238 -20.82 21.46 -10.00
CA ARG A 238 -20.94 22.69 -9.20
C ARG A 238 -19.57 23.18 -8.70
N LEU A 239 -18.69 22.29 -8.20
CA LEU A 239 -17.34 22.67 -7.80
C LEU A 239 -16.57 23.30 -8.95
N PHE A 240 -16.58 22.67 -10.14
CA PHE A 240 -15.87 23.16 -11.31
C PHE A 240 -16.43 24.50 -11.79
N THR A 241 -17.75 24.64 -11.83
CA THR A 241 -18.40 25.92 -12.15
C THR A 241 -17.99 27.05 -11.18
N LEU A 242 -17.92 26.75 -9.88
CA LEU A 242 -17.50 27.75 -8.87
C LEU A 242 -16.02 28.11 -9.01
N LEU A 243 -15.16 27.15 -9.35
CA LEU A 243 -13.74 27.40 -9.60
C LEU A 243 -13.55 28.28 -10.85
N GLU A 244 -14.25 28.00 -11.95
CA GLU A 244 -14.21 28.80 -13.17
C GLU A 244 -14.76 30.21 -12.93
N ALA A 245 -15.84 30.35 -12.16
CA ALA A 245 -16.38 31.64 -11.76
C ALA A 245 -15.43 32.42 -10.82
N SER A 246 -14.44 31.79 -10.24
CA SER A 246 -13.42 32.35 -9.34
C SER A 246 -12.07 32.59 -10.04
N ALA A 247 -11.99 32.48 -11.37
CA ALA A 247 -10.75 32.58 -12.14
C ALA A 247 -10.02 33.93 -12.05
N ASP A 248 -10.69 34.96 -11.56
CA ASP A 248 -10.10 36.29 -11.32
C ASP A 248 -9.15 36.29 -10.08
N TRP A 249 -9.29 35.35 -9.16
CA TRP A 249 -8.46 35.25 -7.96
C TRP A 249 -7.92 33.82 -7.68
N VAL A 250 -8.49 32.74 -8.25
CA VAL A 250 -8.00 31.37 -8.21
C VAL A 250 -7.37 31.00 -9.55
N GLU A 251 -6.12 30.60 -9.54
CA GLU A 251 -5.42 30.04 -10.70
C GLU A 251 -5.32 28.50 -10.54
N MET A 252 -5.97 27.76 -11.45
CA MET A 252 -5.78 26.31 -11.56
C MET A 252 -4.39 26.04 -12.17
N CYS A 253 -3.51 25.37 -11.42
CA CYS A 253 -2.12 25.14 -11.81
C CYS A 253 -1.79 23.65 -11.93
N LEU A 254 -0.95 23.29 -12.88
CA LEU A 254 -0.30 21.98 -12.92
C LEU A 254 0.94 21.99 -12.02
N PRO A 255 1.21 20.89 -11.27
CA PRO A 255 2.34 20.84 -10.33
C PRO A 255 3.69 21.18 -10.96
N SER A 256 3.99 20.68 -12.16
CA SER A 256 5.26 20.96 -12.86
C SER A 256 5.42 22.43 -13.23
N GLU A 257 4.32 23.15 -13.46
CA GLU A 257 4.35 24.61 -13.70
C GLU A 257 4.68 25.36 -12.42
N VAL A 258 4.10 24.96 -11.30
CA VAL A 258 4.42 25.54 -9.98
C VAL A 258 5.91 25.36 -9.67
N VAL A 259 6.46 24.16 -9.86
CA VAL A 259 7.90 23.89 -9.63
C VAL A 259 8.79 24.82 -10.49
N ARG A 260 8.40 25.07 -11.74
CA ARG A 260 9.20 25.93 -12.65
C ARG A 260 9.04 27.43 -12.41
N GLN A 261 7.87 27.87 -11.97
CA GLN A 261 7.51 29.28 -11.95
C GLN A 261 7.51 29.92 -10.56
N VAL A 262 7.32 29.13 -9.52
CA VAL A 262 7.21 29.60 -8.15
C VAL A 262 8.45 29.14 -7.37
N PRO A 263 9.20 30.02 -6.74
CA PRO A 263 10.30 29.61 -5.87
C PRO A 263 9.80 28.79 -4.69
N PRO A 264 10.53 27.71 -4.31
CA PRO A 264 10.21 26.94 -3.11
C PRO A 264 10.31 27.81 -1.85
N ALA A 265 9.55 27.44 -0.81
CA ALA A 265 9.59 28.16 0.46
C ALA A 265 10.93 28.01 1.21
N GLY A 266 11.66 26.96 0.90
CA GLY A 266 12.93 26.59 1.50
C GLY A 266 13.14 25.08 1.42
N THR A 267 14.07 24.58 2.23
CA THR A 267 14.35 23.16 2.36
C THR A 267 13.71 22.60 3.63
N VAL A 268 13.17 21.36 3.55
CA VAL A 268 12.60 20.62 4.67
C VAL A 268 13.04 19.16 4.62
N TRP A 269 13.41 18.59 5.75
CA TRP A 269 13.64 17.15 5.90
C TRP A 269 12.46 16.53 6.63
N LEU A 270 11.70 15.74 5.89
CA LEU A 270 10.47 15.13 6.38
C LEU A 270 10.80 13.80 7.07
N PRO A 271 10.26 13.55 8.28
CA PRO A 271 10.44 12.27 8.96
C PRO A 271 9.68 11.16 8.23
N GLU A 272 10.00 9.90 8.55
CA GLU A 272 9.17 8.76 8.13
C GLU A 272 7.72 9.00 8.59
N CYS A 273 6.78 8.97 7.65
CA CYS A 273 5.37 9.26 7.90
C CYS A 273 4.49 8.75 6.74
N SER A 274 3.19 8.83 6.94
CA SER A 274 2.13 8.71 5.94
C SER A 274 0.98 9.64 6.34
N TYR A 275 -0.18 9.55 5.71
CA TYR A 275 -1.36 10.24 6.20
C TYR A 275 -1.75 9.71 7.59
N ARG A 276 -2.47 10.53 8.32
CA ARG A 276 -2.73 10.32 9.75
C ARG A 276 -3.32 8.95 10.04
N GLU A 277 -4.38 8.57 9.33
CA GLU A 277 -5.10 7.32 9.54
C GLU A 277 -4.20 6.10 9.32
N MET A 278 -3.35 6.13 8.30
CA MET A 278 -2.39 5.08 8.01
C MET A 278 -1.44 4.86 9.20
N THR A 279 -0.93 5.95 9.79
CA THR A 279 -0.03 5.84 10.94
C THR A 279 -0.74 5.29 12.20
N GLU A 280 -2.05 5.51 12.33
CA GLU A 280 -2.87 4.97 13.41
C GLU A 280 -3.20 3.49 13.17
N TRP A 281 -3.60 3.10 11.96
CA TRP A 281 -3.95 1.72 11.61
C TRP A 281 -2.82 0.70 11.80
N VAL A 282 -1.59 1.14 11.72
CA VAL A 282 -0.43 0.28 11.93
C VAL A 282 -0.26 -0.16 13.39
N LEU A 283 -0.85 0.57 14.33
CA LEU A 283 -0.75 0.27 15.76
C LEU A 283 -1.66 -0.89 16.16
N PRO A 284 -1.29 -1.71 17.16
CA PRO A 284 -2.22 -2.61 17.82
C PRO A 284 -3.46 -1.86 18.33
N PRO A 285 -4.65 -2.52 18.41
CA PRO A 285 -5.92 -1.84 18.71
C PRO A 285 -5.89 -0.92 19.95
N GLU A 286 -5.35 -1.40 21.06
CA GLU A 286 -5.25 -0.62 22.30
C GLU A 286 -4.34 0.62 22.16
N ALA A 287 -3.21 0.46 21.45
CA ALA A 287 -2.29 1.57 21.21
C ALA A 287 -2.87 2.57 20.19
N GLN A 288 -3.59 2.10 19.18
CA GLN A 288 -4.32 2.94 18.22
C GLN A 288 -5.35 3.81 18.96
N GLU A 289 -6.17 3.20 19.80
CA GLU A 289 -7.18 3.90 20.58
C GLU A 289 -6.55 4.93 21.55
N ALA A 290 -5.45 4.56 22.22
CA ALA A 290 -4.71 5.47 23.10
C ALA A 290 -4.12 6.65 22.32
N CYS A 291 -3.55 6.42 21.15
CA CYS A 291 -2.98 7.46 20.27
C CYS A 291 -4.07 8.46 19.83
N VAL A 292 -5.21 7.96 19.35
CA VAL A 292 -6.35 8.79 18.93
C VAL A 292 -6.87 9.62 20.10
N ARG A 293 -7.09 9.03 21.28
CA ARG A 293 -7.53 9.76 22.48
C ARG A 293 -6.54 10.85 22.89
N ALA A 294 -5.23 10.53 22.89
CA ALA A 294 -4.20 11.51 23.26
C ALA A 294 -4.17 12.69 22.29
N ARG A 295 -4.26 12.44 20.98
CA ARG A 295 -4.26 13.48 19.95
C ARG A 295 -5.50 14.37 20.05
N VAL A 296 -6.68 13.77 20.16
CA VAL A 296 -7.95 14.51 20.30
C VAL A 296 -7.93 15.36 21.56
N GLY A 297 -7.50 14.80 22.69
CA GLY A 297 -7.36 15.53 23.94
C GLY A 297 -6.37 16.69 23.87
N ALA A 298 -5.20 16.48 23.23
CA ALA A 298 -4.22 17.54 23.03
C ALA A 298 -4.74 18.65 22.09
N THR A 299 -5.47 18.30 21.04
CA THR A 299 -6.07 19.29 20.13
C THR A 299 -7.13 20.15 20.85
N ALA A 300 -7.89 19.56 21.75
CA ALA A 300 -8.96 20.24 22.50
C ALA A 300 -8.43 21.14 23.65
N ASP A 301 -7.23 20.87 24.18
CA ASP A 301 -6.62 21.68 25.25
C ASP A 301 -5.70 22.75 24.65
N PRO A 302 -6.03 24.06 24.80
CA PRO A 302 -5.19 25.14 24.26
C PRO A 302 -3.73 25.13 24.72
N ARG A 303 -3.43 24.52 25.88
CA ARG A 303 -2.07 24.39 26.42
C ARG A 303 -1.26 23.31 25.71
N LEU A 304 -1.94 22.33 25.11
CA LEU A 304 -1.34 21.17 24.46
C LEU A 304 -1.52 21.19 22.93
N ALA A 305 -2.35 22.10 22.41
CA ALA A 305 -2.66 22.15 20.96
C ALA A 305 -1.40 22.25 20.08
N ALA A 306 -0.36 22.95 20.55
CA ALA A 306 0.91 23.07 19.83
C ALA A 306 1.70 21.75 19.72
N VAL A 307 1.45 20.78 20.60
CA VAL A 307 2.13 19.46 20.55
C VAL A 307 1.28 18.39 19.89
N ALA A 308 0.00 18.64 19.64
CA ALA A 308 -0.90 17.68 18.98
C ALA A 308 -0.37 17.16 17.64
N PRO A 309 0.27 17.98 16.76
CA PRO A 309 0.85 17.50 15.50
C PRO A 309 1.99 16.48 15.65
N PHE A 310 2.62 16.40 16.82
CA PHE A 310 3.70 15.45 17.11
C PHE A 310 3.16 14.14 17.73
N ILE A 311 1.87 14.08 18.10
CA ILE A 311 1.19 12.86 18.53
C ILE A 311 0.75 12.12 17.27
N ARG A 312 1.55 11.15 16.85
CA ARG A 312 1.32 10.36 15.64
C ARG A 312 1.49 8.86 15.91
N GLY A 313 0.95 8.05 15.02
CA GLY A 313 1.04 6.60 15.10
C GLY A 313 2.42 6.06 14.69
N GLY A 314 2.45 4.83 14.25
CA GLY A 314 3.68 4.09 13.93
C GLY A 314 4.17 4.25 12.50
N SER A 315 5.33 3.64 12.25
CA SER A 315 5.88 3.43 10.91
C SER A 315 5.03 2.41 10.14
N TRP A 316 4.84 2.64 8.84
CA TRP A 316 4.15 1.69 7.96
C TRP A 316 4.81 0.28 8.03
N ARG A 317 6.11 0.20 8.19
CA ARG A 317 6.84 -1.07 8.32
C ARG A 317 6.31 -1.97 9.43
N ASN A 318 5.67 -1.40 10.46
CA ASN A 318 5.11 -2.17 11.57
C ASN A 318 3.84 -2.96 11.19
N PHE A 319 3.26 -2.77 9.99
CA PHE A 319 2.28 -3.73 9.47
C PHE A 319 2.88 -5.13 9.33
N ARG A 320 4.16 -5.25 9.05
CA ARG A 320 4.88 -6.54 9.00
C ARG A 320 5.00 -7.20 10.38
N LEU A 321 5.03 -6.40 11.44
CA LEU A 321 4.96 -6.91 12.82
C LEU A 321 3.53 -7.28 13.21
N ARG A 322 2.58 -6.43 12.85
CA ARG A 322 1.16 -6.64 13.14
C ARG A 322 0.58 -7.84 12.37
N TYR A 323 1.01 -8.03 11.13
CA TYR A 323 0.61 -9.12 10.24
C TYR A 323 1.85 -9.94 9.84
N PRO A 324 2.20 -11.00 10.58
CA PRO A 324 3.33 -11.86 10.21
C PRO A 324 3.25 -12.39 8.78
N GLU A 325 2.04 -12.58 8.24
CA GLU A 325 1.81 -12.98 6.84
C GLU A 325 2.28 -11.90 5.85
N ALA A 326 2.18 -10.62 6.19
CA ALA A 326 2.77 -9.55 5.40
C ALA A 326 4.30 -9.61 5.43
N ASN A 327 4.89 -10.00 6.57
CA ASN A 327 6.34 -10.21 6.65
C ASN A 327 6.79 -11.42 5.84
N GLU A 328 6.04 -12.52 5.83
CA GLU A 328 6.30 -13.69 5.00
C GLU A 328 6.30 -13.33 3.50
N MET A 329 5.27 -12.62 3.00
CA MET A 329 5.24 -12.13 1.61
C MET A 329 6.38 -11.16 1.30
N TYR A 330 6.69 -10.24 2.21
CA TYR A 330 7.81 -9.32 2.08
C TYR A 330 9.14 -10.05 1.97
N ALA A 331 9.39 -11.00 2.86
CA ALA A 331 10.61 -11.80 2.87
C ALA A 331 10.76 -12.59 1.55
N ARG A 332 9.65 -13.14 1.05
CA ARG A 332 9.59 -13.81 -0.24
C ARG A 332 9.94 -12.88 -1.39
N ALA A 333 9.39 -11.66 -1.43
CA ALA A 333 9.71 -10.64 -2.43
C ALA A 333 11.19 -10.23 -2.38
N MET A 334 11.75 -10.08 -1.16
CA MET A 334 13.17 -9.76 -0.98
C MET A 334 14.08 -10.87 -1.48
N ALA A 335 13.75 -12.14 -1.17
CA ALA A 335 14.51 -13.30 -1.64
C ALA A 335 14.56 -13.39 -3.18
N VAL A 336 13.41 -13.14 -3.84
CA VAL A 336 13.34 -13.13 -5.31
C VAL A 336 14.14 -11.94 -5.89
N SER A 337 14.03 -10.75 -5.28
CA SER A 337 14.78 -9.56 -5.70
C SER A 337 16.30 -9.76 -5.58
N GLU A 338 16.77 -10.32 -4.46
CA GLU A 338 18.17 -10.64 -4.23
C GLU A 338 18.71 -11.64 -5.27
N ARG A 339 17.93 -12.69 -5.51
CA ARG A 339 18.26 -13.73 -6.49
C ARG A 339 18.34 -13.17 -7.92
N LEU A 340 17.36 -12.35 -8.31
CA LEU A 340 17.33 -11.68 -9.62
C LEU A 340 18.60 -10.82 -9.83
N GLU A 341 18.96 -10.04 -8.84
CA GLU A 341 20.16 -9.18 -8.90
C GLU A 341 21.45 -10.00 -8.98
N GLY A 342 21.55 -11.07 -8.21
CA GLY A 342 22.69 -11.98 -8.27
C GLY A 342 22.87 -12.61 -9.66
N MET A 343 21.78 -13.04 -10.30
CA MET A 343 21.80 -13.63 -11.65
C MET A 343 22.14 -12.59 -12.73
N ARG A 344 21.68 -11.34 -12.59
CA ARG A 344 22.09 -10.24 -13.46
C ARG A 344 23.59 -9.97 -13.37
N GLY A 345 24.12 -9.97 -12.14
CA GLY A 345 25.54 -9.76 -11.89
C GLY A 345 26.43 -10.88 -12.43
N ALA A 346 25.96 -12.12 -12.46
CA ALA A 346 26.67 -13.27 -13.02
C ALA A 346 26.78 -13.21 -14.56
N GLY A 347 25.77 -12.64 -15.24
CA GLY A 347 25.81 -12.35 -16.68
C GLY A 347 25.68 -13.56 -17.61
N ASP A 348 25.35 -14.74 -17.09
CA ASP A 348 25.23 -16.00 -17.84
C ASP A 348 23.79 -16.53 -17.96
N ALA A 349 22.83 -15.80 -17.38
CA ALA A 349 21.42 -16.13 -17.40
C ALA A 349 20.71 -15.60 -18.66
N ASP A 350 19.63 -16.25 -19.07
CA ASP A 350 18.79 -15.84 -20.19
C ASP A 350 18.16 -14.45 -19.93
N PRO A 351 18.46 -13.41 -20.75
CA PRO A 351 17.97 -12.05 -20.53
C PRO A 351 16.45 -11.92 -20.63
N ASP A 352 15.79 -12.67 -21.51
CA ASP A 352 14.33 -12.61 -21.69
C ASP A 352 13.62 -13.20 -20.47
N MET A 353 14.17 -14.27 -19.90
CA MET A 353 13.65 -14.83 -18.65
C MET A 353 13.86 -13.89 -17.47
N LEU A 354 15.02 -13.20 -17.40
CA LEU A 354 15.28 -12.20 -16.36
C LEU A 354 14.32 -11.00 -16.47
N GLU A 355 13.99 -10.54 -17.67
CA GLU A 355 13.05 -9.44 -17.88
C GLU A 355 11.62 -9.83 -17.47
N ARG A 356 11.18 -11.04 -17.82
CA ARG A 356 9.90 -11.60 -17.39
C ARG A 356 9.86 -11.80 -15.86
N ALA A 357 10.94 -12.31 -15.27
CA ALA A 357 11.07 -12.44 -13.80
C ALA A 357 11.00 -11.07 -13.11
N THR A 358 11.60 -10.04 -13.71
CA THR A 358 11.51 -8.66 -13.21
C THR A 358 10.07 -8.17 -13.19
N THR A 359 9.34 -8.38 -14.25
CA THR A 359 7.93 -7.98 -14.35
C THR A 359 7.08 -8.70 -13.31
N ALA A 360 7.27 -10.02 -13.16
CA ALA A 360 6.56 -10.81 -12.17
C ALA A 360 6.92 -10.38 -10.73
N LEU A 361 8.21 -10.14 -10.42
CA LEU A 361 8.63 -9.59 -9.13
C LEU A 361 7.94 -8.25 -8.84
N HIS A 362 7.96 -7.32 -9.79
CA HIS A 362 7.35 -6.02 -9.60
C HIS A 362 5.84 -6.11 -9.35
N ARG A 363 5.12 -7.00 -10.05
CA ARG A 363 3.70 -7.30 -9.79
C ARG A 363 3.49 -7.89 -8.39
N GLY A 364 4.39 -8.78 -7.94
CA GLY A 364 4.38 -9.35 -6.59
C GLY A 364 4.71 -8.34 -5.48
N GLN A 365 5.15 -7.13 -5.82
CA GLN A 365 5.42 -6.03 -4.88
C GLN A 365 4.23 -5.04 -4.76
N CYS A 366 3.10 -5.27 -5.44
CA CYS A 366 1.89 -4.44 -5.34
C CYS A 366 1.41 -4.32 -3.89
N ASN A 367 1.16 -3.09 -3.43
CA ASN A 367 1.04 -2.78 -2.00
C ASN A 367 -0.17 -3.39 -1.29
N CYS A 368 -1.34 -3.48 -1.95
CA CYS A 368 -2.62 -3.73 -1.29
C CYS A 368 -2.69 -5.02 -0.47
N ALA A 369 -1.90 -6.05 -0.82
CA ALA A 369 -1.86 -7.31 -0.07
C ALA A 369 -0.98 -7.27 1.19
N TYR A 370 -0.22 -6.20 1.43
CA TYR A 370 0.79 -6.13 2.51
C TYR A 370 0.31 -5.41 3.76
N TRP A 371 -0.87 -4.83 3.76
CA TRP A 371 -1.40 -4.05 4.87
C TRP A 371 -2.92 -4.08 4.91
N HIS A 372 -3.51 -3.49 5.96
CA HIS A 372 -4.95 -3.37 6.14
C HIS A 372 -5.30 -2.01 6.76
N GLY A 373 -6.36 -1.42 6.23
CA GLY A 373 -6.96 -0.17 6.68
C GLY A 373 -8.46 -0.17 6.43
N ALA A 374 -8.98 0.85 5.75
CA ALA A 374 -10.41 0.99 5.46
C ALA A 374 -10.94 -0.05 4.46
N PHE A 375 -10.11 -0.53 3.54
CA PHE A 375 -10.51 -1.43 2.45
C PHE A 375 -9.77 -2.76 2.57
N GLY A 376 -10.44 -3.82 2.86
CA GLY A 376 -10.01 -5.23 2.88
C GLY A 376 -8.49 -5.56 2.94
N GLY A 377 -7.73 -5.07 2.01
CA GLY A 377 -6.26 -5.20 1.99
C GLY A 377 -5.79 -6.64 2.08
N ILE A 378 -4.87 -6.91 3.05
CA ILE A 378 -4.35 -8.26 3.31
C ILE A 378 -5.44 -9.28 3.64
N TYR A 379 -6.62 -8.87 4.10
CA TYR A 379 -7.75 -9.77 4.37
C TYR A 379 -8.39 -10.35 3.12
N LEU A 380 -8.16 -9.75 1.94
CA LEU A 380 -8.70 -10.23 0.67
C LEU A 380 -7.84 -11.38 0.12
N PRO A 381 -8.35 -12.63 0.09
CA PRO A 381 -7.53 -13.78 -0.29
C PRO A 381 -7.07 -13.73 -1.75
N HIS A 382 -7.85 -13.16 -2.64
CA HIS A 382 -7.49 -13.03 -4.06
C HIS A 382 -6.27 -12.11 -4.26
N LEU A 383 -6.12 -11.03 -3.48
CA LEU A 383 -4.94 -10.16 -3.54
C LEU A 383 -3.68 -10.87 -3.03
N ARG A 384 -3.78 -11.56 -1.87
CA ARG A 384 -2.63 -12.35 -1.36
C ARG A 384 -2.19 -13.43 -2.34
N ASN A 385 -3.17 -14.18 -2.88
CA ASN A 385 -2.88 -15.24 -3.86
C ASN A 385 -2.27 -14.68 -5.13
N ALA A 386 -2.72 -13.51 -5.60
CA ALA A 386 -2.15 -12.87 -6.77
C ALA A 386 -0.69 -12.45 -6.54
N VAL A 387 -0.38 -11.84 -5.38
CA VAL A 387 1.00 -11.50 -5.00
C VAL A 387 1.88 -12.74 -4.94
N TYR A 388 1.46 -13.80 -4.21
CA TYR A 388 2.21 -15.06 -4.17
C TYR A 388 2.37 -15.67 -5.57
N GLY A 389 1.32 -15.68 -6.38
CA GLY A 389 1.37 -16.21 -7.75
C GLY A 389 2.44 -15.52 -8.60
N GLN A 390 2.60 -14.21 -8.46
CA GLN A 390 3.63 -13.44 -9.15
C GLN A 390 5.05 -13.73 -8.60
N LEU A 391 5.20 -13.84 -7.29
CA LEU A 391 6.49 -14.18 -6.66
C LEU A 391 6.95 -15.60 -7.02
N ILE A 392 6.02 -16.57 -7.04
CA ILE A 392 6.28 -17.95 -7.47
C ILE A 392 6.66 -18.01 -8.95
N GLU A 393 5.96 -17.23 -9.81
CA GLU A 393 6.31 -17.12 -11.23
C GLU A 393 7.70 -16.55 -11.43
N ALA A 394 8.02 -15.46 -10.73
CA ALA A 394 9.34 -14.84 -10.79
C ALA A 394 10.45 -15.84 -10.42
N ASP A 395 10.29 -16.55 -9.30
CA ASP A 395 11.25 -17.56 -8.84
C ASP A 395 11.39 -18.73 -9.83
N THR A 396 10.27 -19.16 -10.44
CA THR A 396 10.24 -20.20 -11.47
C THR A 396 10.98 -19.76 -12.73
N LEU A 397 10.80 -18.51 -13.17
CA LEU A 397 11.51 -17.94 -14.30
C LEU A 397 13.01 -17.83 -14.05
N LEU A 398 13.41 -17.47 -12.82
CA LEU A 398 14.82 -17.45 -12.40
C LEU A 398 15.45 -18.84 -12.41
N ASP A 399 14.71 -19.90 -12.06
CA ASP A 399 15.23 -21.28 -12.22
C ASP A 399 15.47 -21.62 -13.68
N ARG A 400 14.54 -21.26 -14.56
CA ARG A 400 14.65 -21.52 -16.03
C ARG A 400 15.73 -20.68 -16.70
N ALA A 401 16.04 -19.50 -16.15
CA ALA A 401 17.07 -18.62 -16.68
C ALA A 401 18.51 -19.12 -16.44
N ARG A 402 18.71 -20.10 -15.55
CA ARG A 402 20.05 -20.64 -15.25
C ARG A 402 20.61 -21.44 -16.43
N PRO A 403 21.91 -21.35 -16.71
CA PRO A 403 22.59 -22.33 -17.56
C PRO A 403 22.40 -23.74 -16.97
N ASN A 404 21.99 -24.68 -17.75
CA ASN A 404 21.70 -26.06 -17.32
C ASN A 404 20.45 -26.21 -16.41
N ALA A 405 19.36 -25.51 -16.72
CA ALA A 405 18.10 -25.53 -15.98
C ALA A 405 17.45 -26.92 -15.76
N GLU A 406 17.95 -27.98 -16.41
CA GLU A 406 17.44 -29.37 -16.29
C GLU A 406 17.83 -30.09 -14.99
N ARG A 407 18.53 -29.42 -14.06
CA ARG A 407 18.87 -30.01 -12.74
C ARG A 407 17.62 -30.09 -11.85
N THR A 408 16.96 -31.23 -11.92
CA THR A 408 15.79 -31.62 -11.12
C THR A 408 16.20 -32.21 -9.75
N GLY A 409 17.13 -31.59 -9.05
CA GLY A 409 17.53 -32.04 -7.70
C GLY A 409 16.63 -31.45 -6.62
N ILE A 410 16.48 -32.16 -5.50
CA ILE A 410 15.90 -31.60 -4.28
C ILE A 410 17.00 -30.79 -3.57
N GLU A 411 16.68 -29.53 -3.20
CA GLU A 411 17.62 -28.64 -2.54
C GLU A 411 17.01 -28.13 -1.21
N ALA A 412 17.80 -28.12 -0.15
CA ALA A 412 17.45 -27.48 1.11
C ALA A 412 18.38 -26.32 1.42
N THR A 413 17.80 -25.18 1.80
CA THR A 413 18.55 -23.99 2.19
C THR A 413 18.08 -23.54 3.57
N VAL A 414 19.06 -23.31 4.47
CA VAL A 414 18.82 -22.88 5.85
C VAL A 414 19.41 -21.48 6.03
N ARG A 415 18.58 -20.50 6.30
CA ARG A 415 18.98 -19.14 6.65
C ARG A 415 17.85 -18.39 7.35
N ASP A 416 18.14 -17.22 7.90
CA ASP A 416 17.11 -16.26 8.33
C ASP A 416 16.44 -15.69 7.08
N TRP A 417 15.24 -16.16 6.76
CA TRP A 417 14.48 -15.73 5.59
C TRP A 417 13.56 -14.55 5.89
N ASP A 418 13.00 -14.47 7.08
CA ASP A 418 11.98 -13.46 7.44
C ASP A 418 12.53 -12.31 8.30
N PHE A 419 13.85 -12.30 8.50
CA PHE A 419 14.60 -11.24 9.19
C PHE A 419 14.25 -11.10 10.67
N ASP A 420 13.92 -12.23 11.35
CA ASP A 420 13.61 -12.26 12.77
C ASP A 420 14.81 -12.65 13.65
N GLY A 421 15.98 -12.94 13.03
CA GLY A 421 17.20 -13.36 13.68
C GLY A 421 17.26 -14.86 13.98
N ARG A 422 16.32 -15.65 13.47
CA ARG A 422 16.25 -17.11 13.56
C ARG A 422 16.30 -17.71 12.16
N THR A 423 16.53 -19.02 12.09
CA THR A 423 16.67 -19.65 10.78
C THR A 423 15.40 -20.41 10.39
N GLU A 424 14.98 -20.22 9.16
CA GLU A 424 13.97 -21.02 8.46
C GLU A 424 14.65 -21.99 7.50
N ILE A 425 13.89 -22.97 7.06
CA ILE A 425 14.33 -24.01 6.11
C ILE A 425 13.45 -23.94 4.89
N ARG A 426 14.04 -23.66 3.72
CA ARG A 426 13.38 -23.83 2.42
C ARG A 426 13.79 -25.16 1.82
N VAL A 427 12.82 -25.96 1.35
CA VAL A 427 13.04 -27.17 0.56
C VAL A 427 12.38 -26.96 -0.80
N SER A 428 13.16 -27.12 -1.89
CA SER A 428 12.70 -26.99 -3.28
C SER A 428 12.97 -28.26 -4.05
N ASN A 429 12.00 -28.73 -4.84
CA ASN A 429 12.13 -29.92 -5.67
C ASN A 429 11.61 -29.75 -7.12
N GLY A 430 11.60 -28.55 -7.62
CA GLY A 430 11.07 -28.23 -8.93
C GLY A 430 9.54 -28.02 -8.96
N PRO A 431 8.67 -29.03 -8.68
CA PRO A 431 7.23 -28.86 -8.58
C PRO A 431 6.75 -28.07 -7.37
N PHE A 432 7.48 -28.15 -6.24
CA PHE A 432 7.09 -27.60 -4.94
C PHE A 432 8.23 -26.80 -4.31
N ASP A 433 7.84 -25.75 -3.59
CA ASP A 433 8.67 -25.10 -2.58
C ASP A 433 7.95 -25.18 -1.23
N ALA A 434 8.66 -25.61 -0.18
CA ALA A 434 8.14 -25.73 1.17
C ALA A 434 9.03 -24.95 2.15
N TRP A 435 8.41 -24.19 3.05
CA TRP A 435 9.11 -23.29 3.97
C TRP A 435 8.73 -23.57 5.41
N PHE A 436 9.72 -23.95 6.22
CA PHE A 436 9.53 -24.35 7.61
C PHE A 436 10.11 -23.29 8.54
N ALA A 437 9.41 -23.02 9.64
CA ALA A 437 9.86 -22.14 10.71
C ALA A 437 10.05 -22.92 12.04
N PRO A 438 11.24 -23.48 12.27
CA PRO A 438 11.50 -24.27 13.49
C PRO A 438 11.25 -23.47 14.76
N ALA A 439 11.68 -22.22 14.81
CA ALA A 439 11.55 -21.35 15.97
C ALA A 439 10.11 -20.92 16.29
N ARG A 440 9.16 -21.21 15.42
CA ARG A 440 7.74 -20.82 15.56
C ARG A 440 6.83 -22.05 15.49
N GLY A 441 6.91 -22.95 16.46
CA GLY A 441 6.12 -24.20 16.51
C GLY A 441 6.57 -25.27 15.52
N GLY A 442 7.72 -25.13 14.85
CA GLY A 442 8.15 -26.05 13.80
C GLY A 442 7.15 -26.16 12.65
N ILE A 443 6.46 -25.08 12.32
CA ILE A 443 5.37 -25.04 11.34
C ILE A 443 5.89 -25.06 9.90
N LEU A 444 5.08 -25.57 8.98
CA LEU A 444 5.18 -25.31 7.55
C LEU A 444 4.31 -24.09 7.26
N TYR A 445 4.94 -22.96 6.92
CA TYR A 445 4.21 -21.69 6.76
C TYR A 445 3.95 -21.28 5.32
N GLU A 446 4.69 -21.83 4.35
CA GLU A 446 4.48 -21.63 2.91
C GLU A 446 4.67 -22.96 2.19
N LEU A 447 3.75 -23.28 1.27
CA LEU A 447 3.80 -24.45 0.40
C LEU A 447 3.33 -24.05 -1.00
N ASP A 448 4.29 -23.87 -1.90
CA ASP A 448 4.05 -23.43 -3.25
C ASP A 448 3.83 -24.60 -4.20
N LEU A 449 2.72 -24.58 -4.92
CA LEU A 449 2.48 -25.38 -6.11
C LEU A 449 2.96 -24.57 -7.33
N ARG A 450 4.17 -24.80 -7.80
CA ARG A 450 4.83 -23.91 -8.78
C ARG A 450 4.12 -23.89 -10.14
N ALA A 451 3.61 -25.03 -10.60
CA ALA A 451 2.86 -25.12 -11.86
C ALA A 451 1.55 -24.32 -11.83
N GLN A 452 0.90 -24.27 -10.65
CA GLN A 452 -0.34 -23.52 -10.42
C GLN A 452 -0.08 -22.08 -9.97
N ARG A 453 1.17 -21.71 -9.68
CA ARG A 453 1.56 -20.41 -9.12
C ARG A 453 0.74 -20.08 -7.86
N HIS A 454 0.61 -21.04 -6.97
CA HIS A 454 -0.29 -20.95 -5.83
C HIS A 454 0.38 -21.39 -4.54
N ASN A 455 0.34 -20.55 -3.51
CA ASN A 455 0.72 -20.91 -2.15
C ASN A 455 -0.49 -21.45 -1.41
N LEU A 456 -0.50 -22.76 -1.10
CA LEU A 456 -1.57 -23.41 -0.35
C LEU A 456 -1.76 -22.84 1.06
N LEU A 457 -0.73 -22.18 1.60
CA LEU A 457 -0.70 -21.64 2.95
C LEU A 457 -0.73 -20.09 2.96
N ALA A 458 -1.21 -19.45 1.89
CA ALA A 458 -1.53 -18.02 1.87
C ALA A 458 -2.77 -17.71 2.75
N THR A 459 -2.80 -18.31 3.93
CA THR A 459 -3.82 -18.12 4.95
C THR A 459 -3.58 -16.83 5.73
N LEU A 460 -4.58 -16.38 6.48
CA LEU A 460 -4.49 -15.24 7.37
C LEU A 460 -5.15 -15.59 8.70
N ASP A 461 -4.46 -15.30 9.80
CA ASP A 461 -5.00 -15.46 11.14
C ASP A 461 -6.04 -14.36 11.42
N ARG A 462 -7.15 -14.72 12.06
CA ARG A 462 -8.12 -13.75 12.57
C ARG A 462 -7.58 -13.17 13.87
N ARG A 463 -7.34 -11.88 13.89
CA ARG A 463 -6.78 -11.18 15.04
C ARG A 463 -7.63 -9.97 15.44
N PRO A 464 -7.46 -9.44 16.66
CA PRO A 464 -8.17 -8.23 17.08
C PRO A 464 -7.86 -7.05 16.14
N GLU A 465 -8.92 -6.33 15.74
CA GLU A 465 -8.85 -5.09 14.99
C GLU A 465 -9.61 -3.99 15.75
N ALA A 466 -9.17 -2.74 15.63
CA ALA A 466 -9.80 -1.65 16.37
C ALA A 466 -11.29 -1.49 16.06
N TYR A 467 -11.68 -1.70 14.78
CA TYR A 467 -13.09 -1.63 14.36
C TYR A 467 -13.96 -2.80 14.85
N HIS A 468 -13.39 -3.87 15.39
CA HIS A 468 -14.19 -4.95 15.97
C HIS A 468 -15.02 -4.47 17.17
N ALA A 469 -14.49 -3.52 17.95
CA ALA A 469 -15.26 -2.90 19.05
C ALA A 469 -16.52 -2.20 18.53
N GLU A 470 -16.43 -1.54 17.37
CA GLU A 470 -17.56 -0.87 16.73
C GLU A 470 -18.58 -1.87 16.17
N VAL A 471 -18.09 -2.96 15.55
CA VAL A 471 -18.96 -4.05 15.06
C VAL A 471 -19.73 -4.67 16.22
N LEU A 472 -19.08 -4.92 17.35
CA LEU A 472 -19.70 -5.48 18.56
C LEU A 472 -20.69 -4.51 19.22
N ALA A 473 -20.44 -3.19 19.11
CA ALA A 473 -21.36 -2.16 19.63
C ALA A 473 -22.64 -1.99 18.77
N GLY A 474 -22.61 -2.47 17.53
CA GLY A 474 -23.76 -2.46 16.60
C GLY A 474 -23.94 -1.15 15.81
N PRO A 475 -24.83 -1.16 14.80
CA PRO A 475 -24.92 -0.10 13.79
C PRO A 475 -25.32 1.29 14.33
N GLY A 476 -25.95 1.37 15.49
CA GLY A 476 -26.37 2.64 16.08
C GLY A 476 -25.26 3.42 16.80
N VAL A 477 -24.13 2.77 17.10
CA VAL A 477 -23.00 3.33 17.86
C VAL A 477 -21.74 3.44 17.01
N ALA A 478 -21.54 2.50 16.09
CA ALA A 478 -20.40 2.43 15.21
C ALA A 478 -20.25 3.68 14.32
N ARG A 479 -19.03 4.14 14.12
CA ARG A 479 -18.69 5.25 13.23
C ARG A 479 -18.04 4.73 11.95
N SER A 480 -18.23 5.44 10.85
CA SER A 480 -17.59 5.10 9.58
C SER A 480 -16.06 5.22 9.70
N ILE A 481 -15.33 4.23 9.17
CA ILE A 481 -13.87 4.27 9.07
C ILE A 481 -13.41 5.34 8.05
N ILE A 482 -14.26 5.62 7.05
CA ILE A 482 -13.99 6.57 5.99
C ILE A 482 -14.29 8.00 6.45
N ASP A 483 -15.41 8.18 7.16
CA ASP A 483 -15.85 9.45 7.72
C ASP A 483 -16.42 9.24 9.13
N ALA A 484 -15.63 9.57 10.13
CA ALA A 484 -16.01 9.41 11.54
C ALA A 484 -17.20 10.30 11.99
N SER A 485 -17.63 11.26 11.18
CA SER A 485 -18.83 12.06 11.43
C SER A 485 -20.12 11.30 11.11
N GLN A 486 -20.03 10.26 10.28
CA GLN A 486 -21.15 9.46 9.82
C GLN A 486 -21.26 8.15 10.62
N PRO A 487 -22.48 7.62 10.82
CA PRO A 487 -22.65 6.26 11.34
C PRO A 487 -22.11 5.23 10.35
N ALA A 488 -21.50 4.16 10.89
CA ALA A 488 -21.06 3.05 10.05
C ALA A 488 -22.24 2.36 9.37
N LYS A 489 -22.13 2.12 8.07
CA LYS A 489 -23.09 1.31 7.31
C LYS A 489 -22.56 -0.13 7.27
N PHE A 490 -23.26 -1.06 7.90
CA PHE A 490 -22.95 -2.48 7.78
C PHE A 490 -23.59 -3.05 6.52
N LYS A 491 -22.85 -3.87 5.77
CA LYS A 491 -23.36 -4.55 4.58
C LYS A 491 -24.39 -5.65 4.92
N GLU A 492 -24.25 -6.24 6.12
CA GLU A 492 -25.05 -7.36 6.58
C GLU A 492 -25.36 -7.20 8.08
N GLU A 493 -26.50 -7.73 8.51
CA GLU A 493 -26.85 -7.84 9.92
C GLU A 493 -26.12 -9.02 10.58
N GLY A 494 -25.85 -8.94 11.88
CA GLY A 494 -25.27 -10.03 12.67
C GLY A 494 -23.79 -10.26 12.44
N LEU A 495 -23.04 -9.27 11.97
CA LEU A 495 -21.58 -9.34 11.80
C LEU A 495 -20.84 -9.58 13.13
N ASP A 496 -21.42 -9.16 14.26
CA ASP A 496 -20.92 -9.41 15.60
C ASP A 496 -20.64 -10.89 15.88
N ARG A 497 -21.45 -11.80 15.31
CA ARG A 497 -21.31 -13.26 15.46
C ARG A 497 -20.05 -13.82 14.79
N PHE A 498 -19.46 -13.08 13.85
CA PHE A 498 -18.29 -13.49 13.09
C PHE A 498 -16.99 -12.88 13.64
N VAL A 499 -17.06 -11.99 14.63
CA VAL A 499 -15.88 -11.45 15.31
C VAL A 499 -15.29 -12.54 16.21
N ARG A 500 -14.32 -13.27 15.65
CA ARG A 500 -13.58 -14.35 16.33
C ARG A 500 -12.11 -14.19 16.05
N HIS A 501 -11.28 -14.64 17.00
CA HIS A 501 -9.83 -14.57 16.89
C HIS A 501 -9.24 -15.99 16.95
N ASP A 502 -8.17 -16.20 16.20
CA ASP A 502 -7.47 -17.49 16.20
C ASP A 502 -6.45 -17.52 17.35
N PRO A 503 -6.41 -18.59 18.15
CA PRO A 503 -5.46 -18.72 19.26
C PRO A 503 -4.04 -19.08 18.76
N SER A 504 -3.91 -19.61 17.56
CA SER A 504 -2.65 -20.04 16.93
C SER A 504 -2.65 -19.71 15.44
N ARG A 505 -1.47 -19.84 14.83
CA ARG A 505 -1.28 -19.60 13.39
C ARG A 505 -2.07 -20.60 12.54
N ARG A 506 -2.74 -20.11 11.49
CA ARG A 506 -3.44 -20.93 10.50
C ARG A 506 -2.47 -21.50 9.46
N LYS A 507 -1.55 -22.34 9.91
CA LYS A 507 -0.50 -22.96 9.09
C LYS A 507 -0.55 -24.48 9.22
N MET A 508 0.29 -25.18 8.50
CA MET A 508 0.39 -26.64 8.59
C MET A 508 1.44 -27.07 9.63
N LEU A 509 1.31 -28.30 10.08
CA LEU A 509 2.21 -28.94 11.05
C LEU A 509 2.23 -28.22 12.41
N VAL A 510 1.13 -27.58 12.78
CA VAL A 510 0.95 -27.03 14.13
C VAL A 510 0.55 -28.17 15.06
N ASP A 511 1.33 -28.41 16.12
CA ASP A 511 1.04 -29.47 17.09
C ASP A 511 0.22 -28.90 18.24
N HIS A 512 -0.97 -29.46 18.43
CA HIS A 512 -1.89 -29.11 19.51
C HIS A 512 -2.08 -30.29 20.46
N PHE A 513 -1.97 -30.05 21.76
CA PHE A 513 -2.16 -31.07 22.80
C PHE A 513 -3.20 -30.59 23.80
N TRP A 514 -4.34 -31.28 23.83
CA TRP A 514 -5.42 -31.03 24.78
C TRP A 514 -5.66 -32.23 25.70
N ASP A 515 -6.42 -32.00 26.75
CA ASP A 515 -6.94 -33.12 27.57
C ASP A 515 -7.88 -34.01 26.76
N VAL A 516 -7.93 -35.28 27.09
CA VAL A 516 -8.79 -36.25 26.39
C VAL A 516 -10.28 -35.88 26.48
N GLU A 517 -10.65 -35.17 27.56
CA GLU A 517 -12.03 -34.73 27.84
C GLU A 517 -12.31 -33.28 27.39
N VAL A 518 -11.42 -32.68 26.59
CA VAL A 518 -11.62 -31.30 26.13
C VAL A 518 -12.92 -31.18 25.32
N ASP A 519 -13.69 -30.15 25.60
CA ASP A 519 -14.88 -29.80 24.80
C ASP A 519 -14.47 -29.36 23.39
N PRO A 520 -14.90 -30.06 22.32
CA PRO A 520 -14.65 -29.62 20.94
C PRO A 520 -15.13 -28.19 20.63
N ALA A 521 -16.19 -27.72 21.30
CA ALA A 521 -16.66 -26.34 21.15
C ALA A 521 -15.64 -25.33 21.70
N ALA A 522 -15.05 -25.63 22.86
CA ALA A 522 -13.99 -24.78 23.43
C ALA A 522 -12.73 -24.75 22.53
N VAL A 523 -12.39 -25.87 21.87
CA VAL A 523 -11.30 -25.89 20.87
C VAL A 523 -11.66 -25.01 19.67
N ALA A 524 -12.88 -25.13 19.16
CA ALA A 524 -13.35 -24.34 18.01
C ALA A 524 -13.41 -22.84 18.30
N ASP A 525 -13.72 -22.46 19.55
CA ASP A 525 -13.80 -21.07 20.00
C ASP A 525 -12.45 -20.52 20.48
N GLY A 526 -11.40 -21.36 20.51
CA GLY A 526 -10.06 -20.96 20.97
C GLY A 526 -9.96 -20.74 22.49
N THR A 527 -10.90 -21.24 23.27
CA THR A 527 -10.94 -21.12 24.74
C THR A 527 -10.43 -22.35 25.47
N ALA A 528 -10.18 -23.45 24.72
CA ALA A 528 -9.63 -24.67 25.28
C ALA A 528 -8.21 -24.45 25.82
N TRP A 529 -7.95 -24.89 27.04
CA TRP A 529 -6.60 -24.88 27.58
C TRP A 529 -5.73 -25.94 26.91
N GLU A 530 -4.60 -25.46 26.36
CA GLU A 530 -3.64 -26.31 25.66
C GLU A 530 -2.50 -26.73 26.59
N ARG A 531 -2.10 -27.99 26.51
CA ARG A 531 -1.01 -28.55 27.30
C ARG A 531 0.34 -28.24 26.66
N GLY A 532 1.13 -27.39 27.30
CA GLY A 532 2.44 -26.96 26.81
C GLY A 532 2.35 -25.87 25.77
N ASP A 533 3.46 -25.57 25.10
CA ASP A 533 3.65 -24.50 24.13
C ASP A 533 4.08 -25.04 22.76
N PHE A 534 3.72 -26.27 22.42
CA PHE A 534 4.15 -26.94 21.18
C PHE A 534 3.70 -26.20 19.91
N ALA A 535 2.53 -25.58 19.94
CA ALA A 535 2.02 -24.81 18.79
C ALA A 535 2.83 -23.54 18.49
N THR A 536 3.55 -22.98 19.45
CA THR A 536 4.25 -21.70 19.34
C THR A 536 5.72 -21.75 19.75
N GLY A 537 6.13 -22.75 20.50
CA GLY A 537 7.47 -22.91 21.05
C GLY A 537 8.54 -23.20 19.98
N ALA A 538 9.78 -23.00 20.35
CA ALA A 538 10.89 -23.25 19.44
C ALA A 538 11.26 -24.75 19.40
N TYR A 539 11.39 -25.27 18.19
CA TYR A 539 11.92 -26.59 17.88
C TYR A 539 13.38 -26.50 17.43
N GLU A 540 14.19 -27.49 17.80
CA GLU A 540 15.47 -27.72 17.14
C GLU A 540 15.21 -28.40 15.80
N ALA A 541 15.93 -27.99 14.75
CA ALA A 541 15.77 -28.58 13.42
C ALA A 541 17.06 -29.20 12.92
N ALA A 542 16.94 -30.36 12.27
CA ALA A 542 18.01 -31.00 11.52
C ALA A 542 17.56 -31.27 10.09
N VAL A 543 18.41 -30.91 9.13
CA VAL A 543 18.20 -31.21 7.70
C VAL A 543 19.13 -32.31 7.29
N ARG A 544 18.57 -33.39 6.72
CA ARG A 544 19.31 -34.49 6.13
C ARG A 544 19.03 -34.52 4.64
N GLN A 545 20.06 -34.40 3.84
CA GLN A 545 19.93 -34.37 2.39
C GLN A 545 20.72 -35.46 1.72
N SER A 546 20.11 -36.13 0.74
CA SER A 546 20.74 -37.02 -0.22
C SER A 546 20.33 -36.61 -1.65
N ASP A 547 20.84 -37.27 -2.67
CA ASP A 547 20.59 -36.94 -4.08
C ASP A 547 19.10 -36.93 -4.47
N SER A 548 18.27 -37.71 -3.79
CA SER A 548 16.84 -37.89 -4.10
C SER A 548 15.89 -37.58 -2.95
N ARG A 549 16.42 -37.17 -1.78
CA ARG A 549 15.59 -36.98 -0.59
C ARG A 549 16.14 -35.89 0.31
N VAL A 550 15.25 -35.03 0.77
CA VAL A 550 15.48 -34.12 1.90
C VAL A 550 14.53 -34.51 3.02
N GLU A 551 15.04 -34.63 4.22
CA GLU A 551 14.30 -34.87 5.44
C GLU A 551 14.54 -33.70 6.39
N VAL A 552 13.47 -33.06 6.82
CA VAL A 552 13.48 -32.02 7.85
C VAL A 552 12.91 -32.62 9.12
N VAL A 553 13.74 -32.72 10.15
CA VAL A 553 13.37 -33.28 11.44
C VAL A 553 13.30 -32.17 12.47
N HIS A 554 12.13 -31.96 13.04
CA HIS A 554 11.94 -31.03 14.14
C HIS A 554 11.88 -31.81 15.46
N SER A 555 12.62 -31.35 16.46
CA SER A 555 12.63 -31.93 17.80
C SER A 555 12.30 -30.83 18.81
N PHE A 556 11.24 -31.03 19.59
CA PHE A 556 10.91 -30.10 20.67
C PHE A 556 11.75 -30.45 21.90
N PRO A 557 12.59 -29.56 22.41
CA PRO A 557 13.45 -29.86 23.56
C PRO A 557 12.61 -29.89 24.82
N THR A 558 12.26 -31.09 25.28
CA THR A 558 11.58 -31.29 26.57
C THR A 558 12.60 -31.50 27.67
N ARG A 559 12.36 -30.93 28.86
CA ARG A 559 13.19 -31.16 30.05
C ARG A 559 13.02 -32.59 30.65
N ARG A 560 12.20 -33.45 30.04
CA ARG A 560 11.91 -34.81 30.46
C ARG A 560 12.09 -35.77 29.28
N SER A 561 12.33 -37.04 29.58
CA SER A 561 12.83 -38.12 28.74
C SER A 561 12.04 -38.55 27.48
N SER A 562 11.04 -37.79 27.06
CA SER A 562 10.30 -38.04 25.81
C SER A 562 10.33 -36.79 24.92
N ASP A 563 11.30 -36.76 24.01
CA ASP A 563 11.35 -35.71 22.98
C ASP A 563 10.19 -35.92 22.00
N HIS A 564 9.38 -34.87 21.81
CA HIS A 564 8.41 -34.85 20.72
C HIS A 564 9.16 -34.57 19.40
N ARG A 565 8.93 -35.43 18.40
CA ARG A 565 9.57 -35.28 17.07
C ARG A 565 8.53 -35.32 15.97
N LYS A 566 8.67 -34.45 15.00
CA LYS A 566 7.96 -34.54 13.73
C LYS A 566 8.96 -34.53 12.58
N SER A 567 8.69 -35.30 11.54
CA SER A 567 9.55 -35.45 10.38
C SER A 567 8.72 -35.28 9.11
N VAL A 568 9.24 -34.54 8.15
CA VAL A 568 8.70 -34.38 6.81
C VAL A 568 9.74 -34.86 5.81
N VAL A 569 9.33 -35.75 4.92
CA VAL A 569 10.19 -36.44 3.96
C VAL A 569 9.81 -36.06 2.52
#